data_2f42f82bbe92269d7cd2d13226a0de87
#
_entry.id   2f42f82bbe92269d7cd2d13226a0de87
#
_cell.length_a   1.000
_cell.length_b   1.000
_cell.length_c   1.000
_cell.angle_alpha   90.00
_cell.angle_beta   90.00
_cell.angle_gamma   90.00
#
_symmetry.space_group_name_H-M   'P 1'
#
loop_
_entity.id
_entity.type
_entity.pdbx_description
1 polymer ?
#
loop_
_entity_poly.entity_id
_entity_poly.type
_entity_poly.pdbx_seq_one_letter_code
_entity_poly.pdbx_strand_id
1 'polypeptide(L)'
;MSLPDKPNSSPSTPPTEPPKITEAPKTTPLPNTTTPVPDEHRSTGLGFAPIPMAIAVVLTLIIWFVIPVPEGVKPEAWHLLAIFIGTIAAIIGKAMPIGALAMLSMAVVALTGVTSDKPAVAVKDALSSLSSTLIWLIGIAVMISYGLTKTGLGKRIGYYFISIFGKKTLGIGYSFVLAELVLAPITPSNTARGGGIIHPIMKAISHSLGSDVENNTQNRVGRYLSLVNYNANPITSGMFITATAPNPLVVELVGKLTGQQIHLSWTTWAVAMFVPGVVCLLVMPLVIYKLYPPEIKTTPNAPEFAKENLKALGPIHKDEKIMLGVFALMLILWANIPAMILGEAFSVDATTAALIG
;
A
#
# COMPACT_ATOMS: atom_id res chain seq x y z
N MET A 1 -30.29 73.89 35.76
CA MET A 1 -29.27 73.66 34.72
C MET A 1 -28.49 72.44 35.21
N SER A 2 -28.99 71.25 34.91
CA SER A 2 -28.52 69.96 35.42
C SER A 2 -27.62 69.32 34.35
N LEU A 3 -26.43 68.89 34.78
CA LEU A 3 -25.46 68.18 33.99
C LEU A 3 -25.90 66.74 33.81
N PRO A 4 -25.64 66.07 32.66
CA PRO A 4 -26.01 64.71 32.38
C PRO A 4 -25.02 63.67 32.95
N ASP A 5 -25.55 62.55 33.36
CA ASP A 5 -24.93 61.38 33.98
C ASP A 5 -23.84 60.72 33.09
N LYS A 6 -22.76 60.27 33.74
CA LYS A 6 -21.73 59.42 33.13
C LYS A 6 -22.25 57.99 32.84
N PRO A 7 -21.88 57.36 31.72
CA PRO A 7 -22.25 55.97 31.48
C PRO A 7 -21.45 54.98 32.34
N ASN A 8 -22.17 54.03 32.85
CA ASN A 8 -21.80 52.93 33.70
C ASN A 8 -20.75 52.03 33.07
N SER A 9 -19.62 51.83 33.74
CA SER A 9 -18.55 50.91 33.34
C SER A 9 -18.99 49.46 33.55
N SER A 10 -19.04 48.71 32.48
CA SER A 10 -19.26 47.25 32.48
C SER A 10 -18.12 46.56 33.25
N PRO A 11 -18.42 45.50 34.05
CA PRO A 11 -17.37 44.75 34.73
C PRO A 11 -16.55 43.93 33.73
N SER A 12 -15.22 44.10 33.82
CA SER A 12 -14.22 43.31 33.13
C SER A 12 -14.33 41.83 33.56
N THR A 13 -14.66 40.95 32.64
CA THR A 13 -14.52 39.51 32.80
C THR A 13 -13.06 39.13 33.08
N PRO A 14 -12.78 38.33 34.10
CA PRO A 14 -11.42 37.84 34.33
C PRO A 14 -10.95 36.94 33.18
N PRO A 15 -9.64 36.89 32.88
CA PRO A 15 -9.10 36.06 31.82
C PRO A 15 -9.42 34.60 32.11
N THR A 16 -10.03 33.93 31.14
CA THR A 16 -10.30 32.49 31.16
C THR A 16 -8.96 31.74 31.28
N GLU A 17 -8.78 31.02 32.38
CA GLU A 17 -7.69 30.06 32.54
C GLU A 17 -7.64 29.10 31.32
N PRO A 18 -6.43 28.81 30.81
CA PRO A 18 -6.30 27.80 29.75
C PRO A 18 -6.83 26.46 30.29
N PRO A 19 -7.52 25.66 29.45
CA PRO A 19 -8.10 24.39 29.88
C PRO A 19 -6.99 23.52 30.45
N LYS A 20 -7.16 23.04 31.69
CA LYS A 20 -6.31 22.06 32.34
C LYS A 20 -6.19 20.86 31.41
N ILE A 21 -4.98 20.57 30.96
CA ILE A 21 -4.64 19.37 30.20
C ILE A 21 -4.96 18.20 31.13
N THR A 22 -6.04 17.48 30.84
CA THR A 22 -6.36 16.23 31.49
C THR A 22 -5.15 15.31 31.33
N GLU A 23 -4.64 14.74 32.42
CA GLU A 23 -3.54 13.77 32.41
C GLU A 23 -3.75 12.78 31.27
N ALA A 24 -2.68 12.59 30.48
CA ALA A 24 -2.69 11.63 29.40
C ALA A 24 -3.16 10.27 29.95
N PRO A 25 -4.13 9.61 29.33
CA PRO A 25 -4.54 8.29 29.77
C PRO A 25 -3.31 7.40 29.82
N LYS A 26 -3.08 6.77 30.99
CA LYS A 26 -2.01 5.79 31.22
C LYS A 26 -1.98 4.86 30.02
N THR A 27 -0.86 4.85 29.31
CA THR A 27 -0.61 4.01 28.14
C THR A 27 -0.83 2.56 28.55
N THR A 28 -2.03 2.05 28.31
CA THR A 28 -2.23 0.62 28.22
C THR A 28 -1.35 0.16 27.03
N PRO A 29 -0.43 -0.81 27.18
CA PRO A 29 0.29 -1.35 26.05
C PRO A 29 -0.75 -1.69 24.99
N LEU A 30 -0.57 -1.17 23.76
CA LEU A 30 -1.40 -1.57 22.63
C LEU A 30 -1.44 -3.11 22.66
N PRO A 31 -2.62 -3.73 22.75
CA PRO A 31 -2.69 -5.18 22.66
C PRO A 31 -1.91 -5.55 21.41
N ASN A 32 -1.11 -6.61 21.52
CA ASN A 32 -0.51 -7.28 20.36
C ASN A 32 -1.66 -7.65 19.43
N THR A 33 -2.10 -6.66 18.64
CA THR A 33 -3.11 -6.84 17.64
C THR A 33 -2.42 -7.44 16.41
N THR A 34 -2.02 -8.70 16.55
CA THR A 34 -2.54 -9.71 15.66
C THR A 34 -4.04 -9.82 15.91
N THR A 35 -4.79 -8.74 15.80
CA THR A 35 -6.19 -8.89 15.49
C THR A 35 -6.18 -9.56 14.12
N PRO A 36 -6.71 -10.78 14.00
CA PRO A 36 -7.06 -11.29 12.69
C PRO A 36 -7.84 -10.15 12.05
N VAL A 37 -7.46 -9.76 10.84
CA VAL A 37 -8.31 -8.92 9.99
C VAL A 37 -9.70 -9.50 10.18
N PRO A 38 -10.69 -8.70 10.64
CA PRO A 38 -12.02 -9.26 10.85
C PRO A 38 -12.34 -10.04 9.58
N ASP A 39 -12.58 -11.33 9.71
CA ASP A 39 -13.10 -12.14 8.62
C ASP A 39 -14.44 -11.53 8.24
N GLU A 40 -14.42 -10.50 7.38
CA GLU A 40 -15.62 -9.93 6.75
C GLU A 40 -16.34 -10.99 5.91
N HIS A 41 -15.71 -12.13 5.72
CA HIS A 41 -16.29 -13.35 5.22
C HIS A 41 -16.69 -14.26 6.38
N ARG A 42 -17.71 -13.89 7.16
CA ARG A 42 -18.57 -14.91 7.75
C ARG A 42 -19.23 -15.63 6.55
N SER A 43 -18.47 -16.60 6.04
CA SER A 43 -18.99 -17.54 5.06
C SER A 43 -20.28 -18.11 5.63
N THR A 44 -21.32 -18.09 4.83
CA THR A 44 -22.55 -18.87 5.01
C THR A 44 -22.18 -20.35 4.93
N GLY A 45 -21.41 -20.97 5.79
CA GLY A 45 -21.00 -22.38 5.76
C GLY A 45 -20.53 -22.97 4.42
N LEU A 46 -20.78 -22.27 3.31
CA LEU A 46 -20.51 -22.70 1.93
C LEU A 46 -19.10 -22.36 1.43
N GLY A 47 -18.29 -21.59 2.20
CA GLY A 47 -16.96 -21.16 1.78
C GLY A 47 -16.94 -20.09 0.68
N PHE A 48 -18.10 -19.63 0.19
CA PHE A 48 -18.23 -18.57 -0.81
C PHE A 48 -19.52 -17.76 -0.59
N ALA A 49 -19.56 -16.54 -1.12
CA ALA A 49 -20.75 -15.68 -1.12
C ALA A 49 -21.60 -16.01 -2.36
N PRO A 50 -22.81 -16.60 -2.20
CA PRO A 50 -23.55 -17.17 -3.33
C PRO A 50 -24.05 -16.10 -4.32
N ILE A 51 -24.49 -14.93 -3.85
CA ILE A 51 -25.03 -13.87 -4.73
C ILE A 51 -23.94 -13.27 -5.63
N PRO A 52 -22.78 -12.78 -5.13
CA PRO A 52 -21.70 -12.31 -5.99
C PRO A 52 -21.17 -13.39 -6.94
N MET A 53 -21.11 -14.65 -6.50
CA MET A 53 -20.69 -15.75 -7.36
C MET A 53 -21.69 -15.97 -8.50
N ALA A 54 -22.99 -15.99 -8.21
CA ALA A 54 -24.03 -16.14 -9.22
C ALA A 54 -23.97 -14.99 -10.24
N ILE A 55 -23.80 -13.75 -9.79
CA ILE A 55 -23.66 -12.59 -10.69
C ILE A 55 -22.45 -12.77 -11.63
N ALA A 56 -21.31 -13.19 -11.10
CA ALA A 56 -20.09 -13.40 -11.88
C ALA A 56 -20.29 -14.52 -12.93
N VAL A 57 -20.90 -15.63 -12.54
CA VAL A 57 -21.21 -16.73 -13.46
C VAL A 57 -22.19 -16.30 -14.54
N VAL A 58 -23.29 -15.62 -14.18
CA VAL A 58 -24.27 -15.12 -15.15
C VAL A 58 -23.61 -14.14 -16.13
N LEU A 59 -22.78 -13.23 -15.65
CA LEU A 59 -22.03 -12.29 -16.50
C LEU A 59 -21.12 -13.03 -17.49
N THR A 60 -20.39 -14.04 -17.02
CA THR A 60 -19.56 -14.91 -17.88
C THR A 60 -20.41 -15.58 -18.97
N LEU A 61 -21.55 -16.18 -18.60
CA LEU A 61 -22.41 -16.86 -19.53
C LEU A 61 -23.07 -15.93 -20.56
N ILE A 62 -23.45 -14.70 -20.14
CA ILE A 62 -23.97 -13.68 -21.06
C ILE A 62 -22.91 -13.32 -22.11
N ILE A 63 -21.67 -13.06 -21.70
CA ILE A 63 -20.60 -12.69 -22.64
C ILE A 63 -20.28 -13.90 -23.55
N TRP A 64 -20.30 -15.09 -23.01
CA TRP A 64 -19.96 -16.32 -23.75
C TRP A 64 -20.99 -16.69 -24.79
N PHE A 65 -22.29 -16.63 -24.46
CA PHE A 65 -23.36 -17.20 -25.31
C PHE A 65 -24.28 -16.15 -25.95
N VAL A 66 -24.44 -14.98 -25.34
CA VAL A 66 -25.42 -13.98 -25.78
C VAL A 66 -24.79 -12.87 -26.59
N ILE A 67 -23.61 -12.41 -26.20
CA ILE A 67 -22.95 -11.31 -26.91
C ILE A 67 -22.17 -11.87 -28.10
N PRO A 68 -22.46 -11.40 -29.33
CA PRO A 68 -21.78 -11.93 -30.53
C PRO A 68 -20.27 -11.57 -30.48
N VAL A 69 -19.46 -12.46 -31.03
CA VAL A 69 -18.02 -12.25 -31.16
C VAL A 69 -17.78 -11.05 -32.10
N PRO A 70 -17.03 -10.01 -31.66
CA PRO A 70 -16.72 -8.87 -32.52
C PRO A 70 -15.91 -9.25 -33.75
N GLU A 71 -16.08 -8.50 -34.83
CA GLU A 71 -15.29 -8.70 -36.06
C GLU A 71 -13.78 -8.59 -35.77
N GLY A 72 -13.02 -9.53 -36.32
CA GLY A 72 -11.57 -9.59 -36.12
C GLY A 72 -11.08 -10.27 -34.84
N VAL A 73 -11.99 -10.69 -33.95
CA VAL A 73 -11.66 -11.42 -32.71
C VAL A 73 -11.92 -12.91 -32.91
N LYS A 74 -10.96 -13.75 -32.48
CA LYS A 74 -11.15 -15.21 -32.49
C LYS A 74 -12.15 -15.62 -31.41
N PRO A 75 -13.07 -16.58 -31.66
CA PRO A 75 -14.03 -17.06 -30.67
C PRO A 75 -13.38 -17.51 -29.34
N GLU A 76 -12.23 -18.19 -29.45
CA GLU A 76 -11.47 -18.67 -28.29
C GLU A 76 -11.01 -17.51 -27.41
N ALA A 77 -10.51 -16.42 -28.02
CA ALA A 77 -10.08 -15.23 -27.31
C ALA A 77 -11.27 -14.50 -26.63
N TRP A 78 -12.44 -14.51 -27.31
CA TRP A 78 -13.67 -13.95 -26.73
C TRP A 78 -14.17 -14.74 -25.52
N HIS A 79 -14.15 -16.06 -25.60
CA HIS A 79 -14.52 -16.93 -24.49
C HIS A 79 -13.55 -16.80 -23.31
N LEU A 80 -12.25 -16.69 -23.60
CA LEU A 80 -11.24 -16.42 -22.56
C LEU A 80 -11.48 -15.07 -21.87
N LEU A 81 -11.85 -14.04 -22.63
CA LEU A 81 -12.24 -12.73 -22.10
C LEU A 81 -13.49 -12.82 -21.20
N ALA A 82 -14.47 -13.66 -21.59
CA ALA A 82 -15.66 -13.89 -20.77
C ALA A 82 -15.30 -14.46 -19.38
N ILE A 83 -14.42 -15.49 -19.33
CA ILE A 83 -13.92 -16.06 -18.08
C ILE A 83 -13.17 -14.99 -17.26
N PHE A 84 -12.31 -14.19 -17.92
CA PHE A 84 -11.55 -13.12 -17.27
C PHE A 84 -12.46 -12.08 -16.62
N ILE A 85 -13.46 -11.56 -17.35
CA ILE A 85 -14.41 -10.56 -16.82
C ILE A 85 -15.21 -11.14 -15.66
N GLY A 86 -15.69 -12.39 -15.77
CA GLY A 86 -16.38 -13.06 -14.67
C GLY A 86 -15.50 -13.22 -13.43
N THR A 87 -14.23 -13.57 -13.62
CA THR A 87 -13.26 -13.66 -12.52
C THR A 87 -13.08 -12.32 -11.82
N ILE A 88 -12.92 -11.25 -12.58
CA ILE A 88 -12.80 -9.89 -12.03
C ILE A 88 -14.08 -9.49 -11.29
N ALA A 89 -15.24 -9.77 -11.84
CA ALA A 89 -16.53 -9.52 -11.18
C ALA A 89 -16.65 -10.28 -9.84
N ALA A 90 -16.21 -11.56 -9.81
CA ALA A 90 -16.18 -12.36 -8.58
C ALA A 90 -15.21 -11.79 -7.53
N ILE A 91 -14.04 -11.29 -7.95
CA ILE A 91 -13.05 -10.64 -7.06
C ILE A 91 -13.63 -9.35 -6.47
N ILE A 92 -14.19 -8.47 -7.31
CA ILE A 92 -14.81 -7.21 -6.88
C ILE A 92 -15.99 -7.47 -5.94
N GLY A 93 -16.82 -8.47 -6.28
CA GLY A 93 -17.94 -8.90 -5.45
C GLY A 93 -17.54 -9.64 -4.16
N LYS A 94 -16.25 -9.88 -3.94
CA LYS A 94 -15.74 -10.66 -2.80
C LYS A 94 -16.42 -12.04 -2.69
N ALA A 95 -16.63 -12.70 -3.83
CA ALA A 95 -17.33 -13.99 -3.88
C ALA A 95 -16.59 -15.10 -3.14
N MET A 96 -15.26 -15.11 -3.21
CA MET A 96 -14.34 -16.02 -2.50
C MET A 96 -13.01 -15.31 -2.25
N PRO A 97 -12.11 -15.88 -1.41
CA PRO A 97 -10.72 -15.41 -1.32
C PRO A 97 -10.06 -15.42 -2.71
N ILE A 98 -9.29 -14.34 -3.01
CA ILE A 98 -8.73 -14.11 -4.35
C ILE A 98 -7.90 -15.29 -4.88
N GLY A 99 -7.14 -15.98 -3.99
CA GLY A 99 -6.38 -17.17 -4.37
C GLY A 99 -7.26 -18.33 -4.82
N ALA A 100 -8.39 -18.56 -4.13
CA ALA A 100 -9.35 -19.59 -4.50
C ALA A 100 -10.03 -19.27 -5.85
N LEU A 101 -10.40 -17.99 -6.07
CA LEU A 101 -10.93 -17.53 -7.36
C LEU A 101 -9.93 -17.71 -8.50
N ALA A 102 -8.65 -17.40 -8.28
CA ALA A 102 -7.60 -17.59 -9.28
C ALA A 102 -7.46 -19.09 -9.66
N MET A 103 -7.43 -19.99 -8.67
CA MET A 103 -7.37 -21.43 -8.91
C MET A 103 -8.62 -21.94 -9.63
N LEU A 104 -9.80 -21.47 -9.24
CA LEU A 104 -11.06 -21.83 -9.90
C LEU A 104 -11.07 -21.37 -11.37
N SER A 105 -10.62 -20.13 -11.63
CA SER A 105 -10.55 -19.58 -13.00
C SER A 105 -9.58 -20.37 -13.88
N MET A 106 -8.40 -20.73 -13.36
CA MET A 106 -7.45 -21.59 -14.08
C MET A 106 -8.07 -22.97 -14.38
N ALA A 107 -8.80 -23.55 -13.41
CA ALA A 107 -9.51 -24.81 -13.63
C ALA A 107 -10.60 -24.68 -14.70
N VAL A 108 -11.37 -23.59 -14.71
CA VAL A 108 -12.38 -23.32 -15.75
C VAL A 108 -11.72 -23.17 -17.12
N VAL A 109 -10.62 -22.45 -17.26
CA VAL A 109 -9.88 -22.33 -18.53
C VAL A 109 -9.40 -23.71 -19.02
N ALA A 110 -8.84 -24.51 -18.13
CA ALA A 110 -8.35 -25.85 -18.47
C ALA A 110 -9.50 -26.80 -18.90
N LEU A 111 -10.64 -26.78 -18.18
CA LEU A 111 -11.77 -27.66 -18.43
C LEU A 111 -12.58 -27.30 -19.69
N THR A 112 -12.70 -25.99 -19.96
CA THR A 112 -13.43 -25.52 -21.15
C THR A 112 -12.65 -25.69 -22.43
N GLY A 113 -11.32 -25.94 -22.36
CA GLY A 113 -10.48 -26.09 -23.54
C GLY A 113 -10.39 -24.83 -24.40
N VAL A 114 -10.71 -23.66 -23.82
CA VAL A 114 -10.79 -22.38 -24.54
C VAL A 114 -9.46 -21.96 -25.19
N THR A 115 -8.33 -22.50 -24.75
CA THR A 115 -7.00 -22.24 -25.33
C THR A 115 -6.55 -23.32 -26.33
N SER A 116 -7.09 -24.52 -26.25
CA SER A 116 -6.72 -25.65 -27.14
C SER A 116 -7.71 -26.78 -27.04
N ASP A 117 -8.03 -27.42 -28.17
CA ASP A 117 -8.85 -28.64 -28.25
C ASP A 117 -8.17 -29.86 -27.59
N LYS A 118 -6.86 -29.79 -27.37
CA LYS A 118 -6.10 -30.89 -26.74
C LYS A 118 -6.05 -30.64 -25.21
N PRO A 119 -6.68 -31.49 -24.38
CA PRO A 119 -6.75 -31.26 -22.92
C PRO A 119 -5.42 -31.04 -22.24
N ALA A 120 -4.38 -31.80 -22.63
CA ALA A 120 -3.04 -31.65 -22.06
C ALA A 120 -2.42 -30.26 -22.37
N VAL A 121 -2.73 -29.71 -23.56
CA VAL A 121 -2.26 -28.36 -23.93
C VAL A 121 -3.06 -27.30 -23.20
N ALA A 122 -4.38 -27.43 -23.11
CA ALA A 122 -5.24 -26.50 -22.36
C ALA A 122 -4.83 -26.40 -20.88
N VAL A 123 -4.51 -27.53 -20.23
CA VAL A 123 -3.99 -27.54 -18.85
C VAL A 123 -2.62 -26.83 -18.78
N LYS A 124 -1.72 -27.12 -19.72
CA LYS A 124 -0.40 -26.45 -19.78
C LYS A 124 -0.55 -24.94 -19.95
N ASP A 125 -1.45 -24.51 -20.82
CA ASP A 125 -1.70 -23.08 -21.07
C ASP A 125 -2.32 -22.41 -19.84
N ALA A 126 -3.31 -23.02 -19.21
CA ALA A 126 -3.93 -22.51 -17.99
C ALA A 126 -2.92 -22.34 -16.83
N LEU A 127 -1.93 -23.23 -16.74
CA LEU A 127 -0.88 -23.19 -15.72
C LEU A 127 0.39 -22.45 -16.15
N SER A 128 0.44 -21.94 -17.39
CA SER A 128 1.66 -21.32 -17.96
C SER A 128 2.16 -20.12 -17.15
N SER A 129 1.25 -19.38 -16.51
CA SER A 129 1.61 -18.27 -15.65
C SER A 129 2.44 -18.67 -14.42
N LEU A 130 2.31 -19.91 -13.92
CA LEU A 130 3.11 -20.40 -12.79
C LEU A 130 4.59 -20.61 -13.17
N SER A 131 4.90 -20.69 -14.46
CA SER A 131 6.28 -20.72 -14.98
C SER A 131 6.85 -19.33 -15.23
N SER A 132 6.06 -18.26 -15.08
CA SER A 132 6.52 -16.89 -15.28
C SER A 132 7.43 -16.43 -14.14
N THR A 133 8.60 -15.89 -14.48
CA THR A 133 9.53 -15.27 -13.53
C THR A 133 8.87 -14.11 -12.78
N LEU A 134 7.93 -13.41 -13.41
CA LEU A 134 7.15 -12.34 -12.81
C LEU A 134 6.33 -12.82 -11.61
N ILE A 135 5.64 -13.95 -11.73
CA ILE A 135 4.82 -14.51 -10.63
C ILE A 135 5.72 -14.85 -9.42
N TRP A 136 6.89 -15.43 -9.67
CA TRP A 136 7.88 -15.73 -8.62
C TRP A 136 8.45 -14.47 -8.00
N LEU A 137 8.80 -13.44 -8.81
CA LEU A 137 9.24 -12.15 -8.30
C LEU A 137 8.20 -11.54 -7.34
N ILE A 138 6.93 -11.49 -7.75
CA ILE A 138 5.85 -10.94 -6.94
C ILE A 138 5.64 -11.78 -5.66
N GLY A 139 5.58 -13.11 -5.79
CA GLY A 139 5.39 -14.01 -4.67
C GLY A 139 6.45 -13.86 -3.59
N ILE A 140 7.72 -13.90 -3.98
CA ILE A 140 8.86 -13.75 -3.06
C ILE A 140 8.85 -12.35 -2.43
N ALA A 141 8.63 -11.32 -3.22
CA ALA A 141 8.59 -9.96 -2.71
C ALA A 141 7.43 -9.75 -1.71
N VAL A 142 6.28 -10.43 -1.88
CA VAL A 142 5.20 -10.45 -0.86
C VAL A 142 5.66 -11.13 0.42
N MET A 143 6.44 -12.24 0.32
CA MET A 143 7.00 -12.92 1.50
C MET A 143 7.98 -12.03 2.27
N ILE A 144 8.85 -11.31 1.56
CA ILE A 144 9.77 -10.32 2.15
C ILE A 144 8.99 -9.19 2.83
N SER A 145 7.93 -8.69 2.20
CA SER A 145 7.05 -7.67 2.77
C SER A 145 6.35 -8.13 4.06
N TYR A 146 5.95 -9.42 4.11
CA TYR A 146 5.41 -10.02 5.33
C TYR A 146 6.47 -10.06 6.45
N GLY A 147 7.72 -10.40 6.13
CA GLY A 147 8.86 -10.33 7.05
C GLY A 147 9.05 -8.93 7.63
N LEU A 148 8.97 -7.89 6.79
CA LEU A 148 9.06 -6.48 7.21
C LEU A 148 7.95 -6.09 8.21
N THR A 149 6.74 -6.57 7.98
CA THR A 149 5.61 -6.32 8.88
C THR A 149 5.75 -7.09 10.20
N LYS A 150 6.14 -8.37 10.12
CA LYS A 150 6.30 -9.28 11.25
C LYS A 150 7.42 -8.84 12.20
N THR A 151 8.54 -8.38 11.67
CA THR A 151 9.69 -7.91 12.47
C THR A 151 9.42 -6.56 13.15
N GLY A 152 8.46 -5.78 12.68
CA GLY A 152 8.18 -4.44 13.20
C GLY A 152 9.11 -3.34 12.67
N LEU A 153 10.07 -3.68 11.79
CA LEU A 153 11.02 -2.71 11.23
C LEU A 153 10.32 -1.54 10.53
N GLY A 154 9.22 -1.81 9.81
CA GLY A 154 8.44 -0.76 9.16
C GLY A 154 7.85 0.25 10.15
N LYS A 155 7.34 -0.22 11.31
CA LYS A 155 6.84 0.66 12.37
C LYS A 155 7.98 1.52 12.96
N ARG A 156 9.15 0.92 13.16
CA ARG A 156 10.32 1.63 13.66
C ARG A 156 10.74 2.76 12.73
N ILE A 157 10.78 2.51 11.42
CA ILE A 157 11.08 3.53 10.39
C ILE A 157 10.06 4.67 10.46
N GLY A 158 8.77 4.38 10.54
CA GLY A 158 7.72 5.39 10.65
C GLY A 158 7.89 6.29 11.88
N TYR A 159 8.02 5.69 13.07
CA TYR A 159 8.23 6.46 14.31
C TYR A 159 9.57 7.22 14.31
N TYR A 160 10.61 6.69 13.70
CA TYR A 160 11.89 7.37 13.58
C TYR A 160 11.73 8.72 12.85
N PHE A 161 11.08 8.74 11.69
CA PHE A 161 10.86 10.00 10.96
C PHE A 161 9.97 10.98 11.74
N ILE A 162 8.92 10.49 12.42
CA ILE A 162 8.06 11.35 13.25
C ILE A 162 8.85 11.95 14.41
N SER A 163 9.78 11.21 15.01
CA SER A 163 10.61 11.71 16.12
C SER A 163 11.51 12.89 15.71
N ILE A 164 11.84 12.98 14.43
CA ILE A 164 12.68 14.05 13.86
C ILE A 164 11.82 15.23 13.38
N PHE A 165 10.81 14.96 12.58
CA PHE A 165 10.04 15.98 11.86
C PHE A 165 8.67 16.30 12.48
N GLY A 166 8.25 15.57 13.52
CA GLY A 166 6.90 15.60 14.07
C GLY A 166 6.48 16.87 14.82
N LYS A 167 7.32 17.89 14.99
CA LYS A 167 6.99 19.13 15.73
C LYS A 167 5.86 19.97 15.12
N LYS A 168 5.54 19.76 13.86
CA LYS A 168 4.45 20.43 13.13
C LYS A 168 3.64 19.39 12.39
N THR A 169 2.33 19.59 12.24
CA THR A 169 1.44 18.67 11.51
C THR A 169 1.90 18.44 10.08
N LEU A 170 2.38 19.49 9.40
CA LEU A 170 2.99 19.35 8.08
C LEU A 170 4.23 18.44 8.12
N GLY A 171 5.05 18.55 9.16
CA GLY A 171 6.22 17.69 9.36
C GLY A 171 5.86 16.23 9.60
N ILE A 172 4.76 15.94 10.31
CA ILE A 172 4.23 14.56 10.44
C ILE A 172 3.83 14.03 9.05
N GLY A 173 3.16 14.84 8.23
CA GLY A 173 2.84 14.48 6.85
C GLY A 173 4.08 14.08 6.05
N TYR A 174 5.14 14.89 6.09
CA TYR A 174 6.42 14.54 5.45
C TYR A 174 7.11 13.33 6.07
N SER A 175 6.92 13.07 7.37
CA SER A 175 7.43 11.85 8.00
C SER A 175 6.82 10.59 7.38
N PHE A 176 5.52 10.61 7.07
CA PHE A 176 4.86 9.50 6.38
C PHE A 176 5.33 9.35 4.93
N VAL A 177 5.49 10.47 4.22
CA VAL A 177 6.05 10.47 2.86
C VAL A 177 7.44 9.84 2.82
N LEU A 178 8.31 10.21 3.77
CA LEU A 178 9.66 9.64 3.86
C LEU A 178 9.65 8.16 4.25
N ALA A 179 8.79 7.76 5.18
CA ALA A 179 8.64 6.36 5.54
C ALA A 179 8.13 5.52 4.35
N GLU A 180 7.11 6.01 3.62
CA GLU A 180 6.61 5.39 2.40
C GLU A 180 7.72 5.27 1.34
N LEU A 181 8.49 6.34 1.11
CA LEU A 181 9.57 6.35 0.12
C LEU A 181 10.67 5.34 0.44
N VAL A 182 11.07 5.22 1.71
CA VAL A 182 12.09 4.26 2.14
C VAL A 182 11.59 2.81 2.02
N LEU A 183 10.31 2.56 2.33
CA LEU A 183 9.73 1.22 2.30
C LEU A 183 9.32 0.78 0.89
N ALA A 184 9.05 1.72 -0.04
CA ALA A 184 8.50 1.44 -1.36
C ALA A 184 9.34 0.48 -2.20
N PRO A 185 10.67 0.60 -2.30
CA PRO A 185 11.45 -0.26 -3.19
C PRO A 185 11.32 -1.76 -2.91
N ILE A 186 11.06 -2.14 -1.66
CA ILE A 186 11.09 -3.54 -1.18
C ILE A 186 9.71 -4.08 -0.83
N THR A 187 8.72 -3.21 -0.66
CA THR A 187 7.37 -3.65 -0.33
C THR A 187 6.50 -3.65 -1.58
N PRO A 188 6.34 -4.79 -2.28
CA PRO A 188 5.63 -4.86 -3.57
C PRO A 188 4.13 -4.74 -3.45
N SER A 189 3.63 -4.56 -2.25
CA SER A 189 2.22 -4.34 -1.96
C SER A 189 2.03 -2.95 -1.35
N ASN A 190 1.45 -2.06 -2.14
CA ASN A 190 1.05 -0.73 -1.68
C ASN A 190 0.03 -0.81 -0.53
N THR A 191 -0.88 -1.79 -0.56
CA THR A 191 -1.85 -2.03 0.52
C THR A 191 -1.15 -2.44 1.83
N ALA A 192 -0.19 -3.36 1.76
CA ALA A 192 0.55 -3.79 2.95
C ALA A 192 1.39 -2.63 3.53
N ARG A 193 2.02 -1.81 2.68
CA ARG A 193 2.83 -0.67 3.09
C ARG A 193 1.97 0.47 3.65
N GLY A 194 1.07 1.03 2.85
CA GLY A 194 0.23 2.15 3.25
C GLY A 194 -0.81 1.78 4.30
N GLY A 195 -1.51 0.66 4.11
CA GLY A 195 -2.56 0.19 5.02
C GLY A 195 -2.06 -0.58 6.24
N GLY A 196 -1.07 -1.46 6.06
CA GLY A 196 -0.58 -2.33 7.12
C GLY A 196 0.51 -1.72 8.02
N ILE A 197 1.31 -0.79 7.51
CA ILE A 197 2.42 -0.19 8.26
C ILE A 197 2.11 1.27 8.61
N ILE A 198 1.90 2.13 7.62
CA ILE A 198 1.80 3.58 7.85
C ILE A 198 0.46 3.98 8.45
N HIS A 199 -0.64 3.42 7.98
CA HIS A 199 -1.98 3.78 8.47
C HIS A 199 -2.16 3.52 9.98
N PRO A 200 -1.75 2.38 10.59
CA PRO A 200 -1.82 2.20 12.04
C PRO A 200 -1.03 3.25 12.83
N ILE A 201 0.14 3.66 12.35
CA ILE A 201 0.95 4.71 12.96
C ILE A 201 0.22 6.05 12.85
N MET A 202 -0.32 6.37 11.68
CA MET A 202 -1.11 7.57 11.42
C MET A 202 -2.32 7.63 12.35
N LYS A 203 -3.04 6.52 12.51
CA LYS A 203 -4.19 6.43 13.42
C LYS A 203 -3.76 6.66 14.87
N ALA A 204 -2.69 6.02 15.33
CA ALA A 204 -2.19 6.15 16.69
C ALA A 204 -1.79 7.60 17.02
N ILE A 205 -1.06 8.27 16.12
CA ILE A 205 -0.65 9.66 16.33
C ILE A 205 -1.83 10.64 16.23
N SER A 206 -2.81 10.38 15.36
CA SER A 206 -4.03 11.17 15.28
C SER A 206 -4.81 11.11 16.59
N HIS A 207 -4.99 9.92 17.15
CA HIS A 207 -5.64 9.73 18.44
C HIS A 207 -4.88 10.41 19.59
N SER A 208 -3.54 10.31 19.63
CA SER A 208 -2.72 10.98 20.66
C SER A 208 -2.86 12.51 20.62
N LEU A 209 -3.20 13.06 19.46
CA LEU A 209 -3.48 14.49 19.26
C LEU A 209 -4.98 14.82 19.40
N GLY A 210 -5.79 13.89 19.87
CA GLY A 210 -7.23 14.06 20.09
C GLY A 210 -8.03 14.20 18.79
N SER A 211 -7.55 13.63 17.70
CA SER A 211 -8.25 13.64 16.41
C SER A 211 -8.90 12.28 16.16
N ASP A 212 -10.23 12.26 16.15
CA ASP A 212 -11.03 11.05 16.01
C ASP A 212 -12.30 11.34 15.20
N VAL A 213 -12.74 10.35 14.41
CA VAL A 213 -13.98 10.42 13.62
C VAL A 213 -15.20 10.27 14.50
N GLU A 214 -15.17 9.39 15.50
CA GLU A 214 -16.29 9.12 16.39
C GLU A 214 -16.69 10.35 17.19
N ASN A 215 -15.72 11.20 17.54
CA ASN A 215 -15.92 12.44 18.29
C ASN A 215 -16.04 13.69 17.40
N ASN A 216 -16.16 13.53 16.07
CA ASN A 216 -16.18 14.62 15.09
C ASN A 216 -14.95 15.57 15.17
N THR A 217 -13.79 15.06 15.61
CA THR A 217 -12.55 15.84 15.73
C THR A 217 -11.54 15.52 14.61
N GLN A 218 -11.97 14.86 13.53
CA GLN A 218 -11.12 14.44 12.42
C GLN A 218 -10.35 15.59 11.75
N ASN A 219 -10.88 16.81 11.82
CA ASN A 219 -10.25 18.00 11.24
C ASN A 219 -9.05 18.51 12.04
N ARG A 220 -8.87 18.07 13.29
CA ARG A 220 -7.71 18.47 14.10
C ARG A 220 -6.40 18.13 13.39
N VAL A 221 -6.17 16.86 13.04
CA VAL A 221 -5.02 16.40 12.26
C VAL A 221 -5.34 15.19 11.37
N GLY A 222 -6.28 14.32 11.78
CA GLY A 222 -6.52 13.00 11.18
C GLY A 222 -6.88 13.07 9.71
N ARG A 223 -7.77 13.98 9.31
CA ARG A 223 -8.16 14.18 7.92
C ARG A 223 -6.96 14.52 7.02
N TYR A 224 -6.14 15.46 7.45
CA TYR A 224 -4.94 15.84 6.71
C TYR A 224 -3.97 14.66 6.58
N LEU A 225 -3.66 14.00 7.69
CA LEU A 225 -2.70 12.89 7.71
C LEU A 225 -3.19 11.67 6.91
N SER A 226 -4.49 11.38 6.96
CA SER A 226 -5.09 10.31 6.14
C SER A 226 -4.97 10.59 4.66
N LEU A 227 -5.26 11.83 4.22
CA LEU A 227 -5.13 12.23 2.82
C LEU A 227 -3.68 12.19 2.36
N VAL A 228 -2.72 12.62 3.19
CA VAL A 228 -1.29 12.52 2.87
C VAL A 228 -0.87 11.05 2.71
N ASN A 229 -1.22 10.17 3.66
CA ASN A 229 -0.90 8.75 3.56
C ASN A 229 -1.51 8.11 2.30
N TYR A 230 -2.78 8.39 2.02
CA TYR A 230 -3.48 7.87 0.86
C TYR A 230 -2.83 8.29 -0.46
N ASN A 231 -2.42 9.56 -0.59
CA ASN A 231 -1.83 10.09 -1.82
C ASN A 231 -0.31 9.80 -1.93
N ALA A 232 0.43 9.68 -0.83
CA ALA A 232 1.85 9.30 -0.87
C ALA A 232 2.06 7.90 -1.42
N ASN A 233 1.18 6.97 -1.07
CA ASN A 233 1.29 5.56 -1.41
C ASN A 233 1.28 5.28 -2.93
N PRO A 234 0.35 5.78 -3.77
CA PRO A 234 0.41 5.59 -5.22
C PRO A 234 1.62 6.29 -5.87
N ILE A 235 2.05 7.47 -5.37
CA ILE A 235 3.22 8.14 -5.89
C ILE A 235 4.47 7.28 -5.70
N THR A 236 4.74 6.84 -4.47
CA THR A 236 5.89 5.98 -4.17
C THR A 236 5.79 4.61 -4.85
N SER A 237 4.56 4.11 -5.06
CA SER A 237 4.33 2.87 -5.81
C SER A 237 4.71 3.00 -7.28
N GLY A 238 4.53 4.17 -7.89
CA GLY A 238 4.99 4.43 -9.27
C GLY A 238 6.49 4.64 -9.40
N MET A 239 7.19 5.02 -8.31
CA MET A 239 8.62 5.37 -8.37
C MET A 239 9.55 4.17 -8.56
N PHE A 240 9.17 2.97 -8.13
CA PHE A 240 10.01 1.78 -8.19
C PHE A 240 9.27 0.62 -8.84
N ILE A 241 9.93 -0.13 -9.72
CA ILE A 241 9.37 -1.31 -10.37
C ILE A 241 8.79 -2.29 -9.34
N THR A 242 9.52 -2.50 -8.26
CA THR A 242 9.19 -3.48 -7.20
C THR A 242 8.17 -2.98 -6.19
N ALA A 243 7.73 -1.73 -6.25
CA ALA A 243 6.84 -1.14 -5.24
C ALA A 243 5.37 -1.56 -5.36
N THR A 244 4.97 -2.11 -6.49
CA THR A 244 3.62 -2.67 -6.70
C THR A 244 3.64 -3.70 -7.83
N ALA A 245 2.83 -4.74 -7.74
CA ALA A 245 2.78 -5.86 -8.70
C ALA A 245 2.49 -5.46 -10.16
N PRO A 246 1.66 -4.46 -10.50
CA PRO A 246 1.45 -4.02 -11.88
C PRO A 246 2.70 -3.51 -12.60
N ASN A 247 3.66 -2.92 -11.88
CA ASN A 247 4.84 -2.34 -12.54
C ASN A 247 5.71 -3.39 -13.27
N PRO A 248 6.11 -4.51 -12.65
CA PRO A 248 6.82 -5.57 -13.37
C PRO A 248 6.01 -6.15 -14.54
N LEU A 249 4.68 -6.23 -14.40
CA LEU A 249 3.81 -6.67 -15.49
C LEU A 249 3.87 -5.72 -16.69
N VAL A 250 3.88 -4.41 -16.47
CA VAL A 250 4.07 -3.41 -17.54
C VAL A 250 5.41 -3.63 -18.25
N VAL A 251 6.50 -3.85 -17.49
CA VAL A 251 7.82 -4.12 -18.03
C VAL A 251 7.82 -5.37 -18.93
N GLU A 252 7.19 -6.46 -18.46
CA GLU A 252 7.07 -7.70 -19.23
C GLU A 252 6.25 -7.50 -20.51
N LEU A 253 5.13 -6.77 -20.43
CA LEU A 253 4.28 -6.50 -21.58
C LEU A 253 4.99 -5.61 -22.62
N VAL A 254 5.70 -4.58 -22.18
CA VAL A 254 6.50 -3.72 -23.06
C VAL A 254 7.58 -4.56 -23.78
N GLY A 255 8.30 -5.41 -23.04
CA GLY A 255 9.29 -6.31 -23.63
C GLY A 255 8.67 -7.21 -24.72
N LYS A 256 7.54 -7.86 -24.42
CA LYS A 256 6.84 -8.73 -25.38
C LYS A 256 6.35 -7.98 -26.62
N LEU A 257 5.74 -6.80 -26.46
CA LEU A 257 5.19 -6.01 -27.56
C LEU A 257 6.26 -5.40 -28.46
N THR A 258 7.44 -5.12 -27.91
CA THR A 258 8.57 -4.53 -28.65
C THR A 258 9.55 -5.59 -29.19
N GLY A 259 9.23 -6.87 -29.08
CA GLY A 259 10.13 -7.96 -29.46
C GLY A 259 11.46 -7.91 -28.70
N GLN A 260 11.42 -7.54 -27.43
CA GLN A 260 12.57 -7.39 -26.52
C GLN A 260 13.55 -6.26 -26.92
N GLN A 261 13.11 -5.30 -27.73
CA GLN A 261 13.95 -4.14 -28.10
C GLN A 261 14.05 -3.11 -26.97
N ILE A 262 13.01 -3.02 -26.11
CA ILE A 262 12.99 -2.10 -24.99
C ILE A 262 13.15 -2.91 -23.69
N HIS A 263 14.27 -2.66 -23.00
CA HIS A 263 14.56 -3.23 -21.69
C HIS A 263 14.45 -2.16 -20.61
N LEU A 264 13.45 -2.27 -19.76
CA LEU A 264 13.26 -1.39 -18.61
C LEU A 264 13.85 -2.06 -17.36
N SER A 265 15.10 -1.73 -17.05
CA SER A 265 15.73 -2.19 -15.82
C SER A 265 15.14 -1.48 -14.57
N TRP A 266 15.34 -2.06 -13.39
CA TRP A 266 14.95 -1.43 -12.13
C TRP A 266 15.54 -0.03 -11.99
N THR A 267 16.83 0.14 -12.32
CA THR A 267 17.54 1.42 -12.25
C THR A 267 17.00 2.42 -13.26
N THR A 268 16.76 1.99 -14.51
CA THR A 268 16.20 2.87 -15.56
C THR A 268 14.84 3.42 -15.13
N TRP A 269 13.97 2.55 -14.59
CA TRP A 269 12.67 2.95 -14.09
C TRP A 269 12.80 3.92 -12.90
N ALA A 270 13.62 3.59 -11.90
CA ALA A 270 13.81 4.42 -10.71
C ALA A 270 14.35 5.81 -11.07
N VAL A 271 15.33 5.90 -11.96
CA VAL A 271 15.90 7.19 -12.45
C VAL A 271 14.84 8.00 -13.20
N ALA A 272 14.10 7.37 -14.11
CA ALA A 272 13.05 8.05 -14.89
C ALA A 272 11.94 8.60 -13.97
N MET A 273 11.56 7.85 -12.94
CA MET A 273 10.49 8.23 -12.02
C MET A 273 10.96 9.07 -10.84
N PHE A 274 12.27 9.23 -10.65
CA PHE A 274 12.84 9.95 -9.51
C PHE A 274 12.40 11.42 -9.47
N VAL A 275 12.63 12.16 -10.55
CA VAL A 275 12.32 13.60 -10.60
C VAL A 275 10.80 13.85 -10.45
N PRO A 276 9.91 13.26 -11.27
CA PRO A 276 8.48 13.47 -11.12
C PRO A 276 7.95 12.98 -9.76
N GLY A 277 8.44 11.85 -9.27
CA GLY A 277 8.05 11.31 -7.98
C GLY A 277 8.44 12.23 -6.81
N VAL A 278 9.69 12.68 -6.77
CA VAL A 278 10.16 13.60 -5.72
C VAL A 278 9.39 14.92 -5.75
N VAL A 279 9.17 15.51 -6.93
CA VAL A 279 8.37 16.74 -7.06
C VAL A 279 6.95 16.51 -6.51
N CYS A 280 6.30 15.42 -6.89
CA CYS A 280 4.97 15.07 -6.36
C CYS A 280 4.99 14.89 -4.84
N LEU A 281 5.97 14.18 -4.30
CA LEU A 281 6.09 13.94 -2.85
C LEU A 281 6.36 15.21 -2.04
N LEU A 282 7.05 16.18 -2.62
CA LEU A 282 7.30 17.48 -1.99
C LEU A 282 6.07 18.39 -2.06
N VAL A 283 5.39 18.41 -3.19
CA VAL A 283 4.26 19.33 -3.44
C VAL A 283 2.95 18.83 -2.83
N MET A 284 2.68 17.52 -2.92
CA MET A 284 1.40 16.92 -2.50
C MET A 284 1.05 17.22 -1.04
N PRO A 285 1.93 17.06 -0.02
CA PRO A 285 1.58 17.39 1.37
C PRO A 285 1.26 18.86 1.55
N LEU A 286 1.91 19.77 0.81
CA LEU A 286 1.64 21.21 0.86
C LEU A 286 0.27 21.54 0.24
N VAL A 287 -0.06 20.93 -0.88
CA VAL A 287 -1.36 21.10 -1.54
C VAL A 287 -2.48 20.62 -0.62
N ILE A 288 -2.35 19.43 -0.05
CA ILE A 288 -3.34 18.89 0.89
C ILE A 288 -3.45 19.79 2.13
N TYR A 289 -2.31 20.30 2.65
CA TYR A 289 -2.31 21.19 3.79
C TYR A 289 -3.04 22.51 3.54
N LYS A 290 -2.99 23.01 2.31
CA LYS A 290 -3.73 24.22 1.89
C LYS A 290 -5.21 23.96 1.63
N LEU A 291 -5.54 22.84 0.98
CA LEU A 291 -6.93 22.49 0.63
C LEU A 291 -7.72 21.96 1.84
N TYR A 292 -7.07 21.24 2.73
CA TYR A 292 -7.63 20.64 3.94
C TYR A 292 -6.80 21.02 5.15
N PRO A 293 -6.77 22.30 5.56
CA PRO A 293 -5.90 22.76 6.63
C PRO A 293 -6.27 22.08 7.95
N PRO A 294 -5.28 21.50 8.66
CA PRO A 294 -5.52 20.95 9.99
C PRO A 294 -5.75 22.09 10.99
N GLU A 295 -6.64 21.88 11.96
CA GLU A 295 -6.87 22.82 13.05
C GLU A 295 -5.63 22.95 13.94
N ILE A 296 -4.94 21.84 14.23
CA ILE A 296 -3.69 21.80 14.99
C ILE A 296 -2.53 21.89 14.00
N LYS A 297 -1.80 23.01 14.04
CA LYS A 297 -0.65 23.25 13.16
C LYS A 297 0.68 22.87 13.82
N THR A 298 0.76 22.96 15.15
CA THR A 298 1.95 22.64 15.95
C THR A 298 1.67 21.44 16.83
N THR A 299 2.59 20.47 16.82
CA THR A 299 2.45 19.18 17.48
C THR A 299 3.70 18.87 18.30
N PRO A 300 4.01 19.68 19.35
CA PRO A 300 5.26 19.57 20.11
C PRO A 300 5.41 18.19 20.77
N ASN A 301 4.32 17.55 21.15
CA ASN A 301 4.32 16.24 21.83
C ASN A 301 4.43 15.04 20.86
N ALA A 302 4.26 15.23 19.55
CA ALA A 302 4.33 14.13 18.58
C ALA A 302 5.72 13.48 18.48
N PRO A 303 6.84 14.21 18.53
CA PRO A 303 8.17 13.59 18.61
C PRO A 303 8.39 12.78 19.88
N GLU A 304 7.85 13.22 21.04
CA GLU A 304 7.92 12.48 22.29
C GLU A 304 7.12 11.20 22.23
N PHE A 305 5.87 11.26 21.78
CA PHE A 305 5.04 10.09 21.52
C PHE A 305 5.76 9.08 20.61
N ALA A 306 6.40 9.54 19.53
CA ALA A 306 7.16 8.67 18.64
C ALA A 306 8.37 8.03 19.33
N LYS A 307 9.11 8.79 20.17
CA LYS A 307 10.25 8.28 20.95
C LYS A 307 9.81 7.26 22.01
N GLU A 308 8.68 7.47 22.66
CA GLU A 308 8.11 6.51 23.62
C GLU A 308 7.75 5.19 22.92
N ASN A 309 7.10 5.28 21.74
CA ASN A 309 6.82 4.08 20.94
C ASN A 309 8.09 3.40 20.46
N LEU A 310 9.13 4.13 20.07
CA LEU A 310 10.45 3.57 19.74
C LEU A 310 11.08 2.86 20.95
N LYS A 311 10.98 3.44 22.15
CA LYS A 311 11.43 2.81 23.39
C LYS A 311 10.63 1.54 23.71
N ALA A 312 9.31 1.57 23.51
CA ALA A 312 8.43 0.40 23.70
C ALA A 312 8.75 -0.75 22.73
N LEU A 313 9.21 -0.45 21.52
CA LEU A 313 9.74 -1.44 20.58
C LEU A 313 11.09 -2.05 21.06
N GLY A 314 11.73 -1.46 22.06
CA GLY A 314 13.03 -1.90 22.57
C GLY A 314 14.20 -1.68 21.61
N PRO A 315 15.39 -2.25 21.91
CA PRO A 315 16.54 -2.21 21.01
C PRO A 315 16.22 -2.95 19.70
N ILE A 316 17.00 -2.68 18.65
CA ILE A 316 16.85 -3.36 17.37
C ILE A 316 17.11 -4.85 17.57
N HIS A 317 16.08 -5.69 17.39
CA HIS A 317 16.14 -7.13 17.54
C HIS A 317 16.94 -7.80 16.41
N LYS A 318 17.34 -9.06 16.62
CA LYS A 318 18.09 -9.84 15.62
C LYS A 318 17.31 -9.93 14.29
N ASP A 319 16.01 -10.17 14.35
CA ASP A 319 15.15 -10.31 13.17
C ASP A 319 15.04 -9.01 12.38
N GLU A 320 14.99 -7.83 13.06
CA GLU A 320 15.02 -6.53 12.40
C GLU A 320 16.36 -6.27 11.70
N LYS A 321 17.49 -6.70 12.31
CA LYS A 321 18.82 -6.59 11.69
C LYS A 321 18.95 -7.47 10.45
N ILE A 322 18.45 -8.71 10.52
CA ILE A 322 18.42 -9.62 9.37
C ILE A 322 17.57 -8.98 8.26
N MET A 323 16.37 -8.50 8.60
CA MET A 323 15.48 -7.87 7.63
C MET A 323 16.10 -6.62 6.99
N LEU A 324 16.83 -5.82 7.77
CA LEU A 324 17.58 -4.66 7.26
C LEU A 324 18.71 -5.10 6.32
N GLY A 325 19.41 -6.20 6.65
CA GLY A 325 20.43 -6.79 5.80
C GLY A 325 19.86 -7.29 4.46
N VAL A 326 18.74 -8.03 4.51
CA VAL A 326 18.00 -8.46 3.30
C VAL A 326 17.58 -7.24 2.49
N PHE A 327 17.05 -6.21 3.15
CA PHE A 327 16.66 -4.94 2.52
C PHE A 327 17.83 -4.30 1.75
N ALA A 328 18.98 -4.16 2.39
CA ALA A 328 20.17 -3.59 1.77
C ALA A 328 20.68 -4.45 0.60
N LEU A 329 20.72 -5.78 0.79
CA LEU A 329 21.13 -6.73 -0.25
C LEU A 329 20.23 -6.64 -1.49
N MET A 330 18.91 -6.62 -1.29
CA MET A 330 17.95 -6.51 -2.38
C MET A 330 18.15 -5.22 -3.18
N LEU A 331 18.32 -4.08 -2.50
CA LEU A 331 18.58 -2.80 -3.19
C LEU A 331 19.87 -2.84 -3.99
N ILE A 332 20.95 -3.42 -3.45
CA ILE A 332 22.24 -3.56 -4.12
C ILE A 332 22.10 -4.41 -5.39
N LEU A 333 21.37 -5.52 -5.31
CA LEU A 333 21.17 -6.42 -6.45
C LEU A 333 20.23 -5.82 -7.50
N TRP A 334 19.11 -5.23 -7.10
CA TRP A 334 18.17 -4.59 -8.04
C TRP A 334 18.74 -3.35 -8.73
N ALA A 335 19.55 -2.58 -8.01
CA ALA A 335 20.31 -1.47 -8.61
C ALA A 335 21.45 -1.92 -9.53
N ASN A 336 21.67 -3.25 -9.64
CA ASN A 336 22.72 -3.86 -10.44
C ASN A 336 24.15 -3.39 -10.07
N ILE A 337 24.37 -3.02 -8.80
CA ILE A 337 25.65 -2.52 -8.30
C ILE A 337 26.80 -3.51 -8.55
N PRO A 338 26.62 -4.86 -8.36
CA PRO A 338 27.68 -5.82 -8.66
C PRO A 338 28.17 -5.75 -10.11
N ALA A 339 27.26 -5.63 -11.08
CA ALA A 339 27.65 -5.52 -12.48
C ALA A 339 28.35 -4.17 -12.80
N MET A 340 27.97 -3.10 -12.13
CA MET A 340 28.62 -1.79 -12.28
C MET A 340 30.08 -1.79 -11.78
N ILE A 341 30.38 -2.60 -10.75
CA ILE A 341 31.70 -2.63 -10.12
C ILE A 341 32.59 -3.76 -10.69
N LEU A 342 32.00 -4.96 -10.89
CA LEU A 342 32.71 -6.20 -11.22
C LEU A 342 32.56 -6.60 -12.70
N GLY A 343 31.72 -5.91 -13.45
CA GLY A 343 31.45 -6.17 -14.87
C GLY A 343 30.14 -6.94 -15.10
N GLU A 344 29.70 -6.97 -16.35
CA GLU A 344 28.40 -7.51 -16.80
C GLU A 344 28.15 -8.98 -16.43
N ALA A 345 29.20 -9.77 -16.26
CA ALA A 345 29.09 -11.18 -15.82
C ALA A 345 28.44 -11.34 -14.43
N PHE A 346 28.42 -10.27 -13.63
CA PHE A 346 27.80 -10.23 -12.30
C PHE A 346 26.42 -9.55 -12.32
N SER A 347 25.83 -9.37 -13.49
CA SER A 347 24.46 -8.87 -13.62
C SER A 347 23.45 -9.91 -13.11
N VAL A 348 22.53 -9.47 -12.27
CA VAL A 348 21.48 -10.31 -11.69
C VAL A 348 20.13 -9.75 -12.06
N ASP A 349 19.26 -10.59 -12.66
CA ASP A 349 17.89 -10.19 -12.93
C ASP A 349 17.07 -10.00 -11.64
N ALA A 350 15.97 -9.25 -11.73
CA ALA A 350 15.18 -8.88 -10.57
C ALA A 350 14.59 -10.09 -9.81
N THR A 351 14.25 -11.16 -10.53
CA THR A 351 13.68 -12.38 -9.92
C THR A 351 14.74 -13.18 -9.18
N THR A 352 15.91 -13.35 -9.80
CA THR A 352 17.05 -14.02 -9.17
C THR A 352 17.50 -13.26 -7.92
N ALA A 353 17.57 -11.92 -8.00
CA ALA A 353 17.84 -11.09 -6.83
C ALA A 353 16.80 -11.32 -5.72
N ALA A 354 15.53 -11.39 -6.04
CA ALA A 354 14.46 -11.67 -5.08
C ALA A 354 14.61 -13.07 -4.44
N LEU A 355 15.00 -14.10 -5.21
CA LEU A 355 15.23 -15.45 -4.72
C LEU A 355 16.40 -15.56 -3.72
N ILE A 356 17.36 -14.66 -3.80
CA ILE A 356 18.52 -14.60 -2.89
C ILE A 356 18.12 -13.98 -1.53
N GLY A 357 17.18 -13.02 -1.52
CA GLY A 357 16.70 -12.32 -0.33
C GLY A 357 15.70 -13.11 0.48
#